data_067a6542bea8e9cdb8b1a4b0e578d74e
#
_entry.id   067a6542bea8e9cdb8b1a4b0e578d74e
#
_cell.length_a   1.000
_cell.length_b   1.000
_cell.length_c   1.000
_cell.angle_alpha   90.00
_cell.angle_beta   90.00
_cell.angle_gamma   90.00
#
_symmetry.space_group_name_H-M   'P 1'
#
loop_
_entity.id
_entity.type
_entity.pdbx_description
1 polymer ?
#
loop_
_entity_poly.entity_id
_entity_poly.type
_entity_poly.pdbx_seq_one_letter_code
_entity_poly.pdbx_strand_id
1 'polypeptide(L)'
;MATVENRPGHATHEVLNQASALEDYNVFESDRVLHAALHREGGGWAEGRAIEVGAFAGSAQAQMWGREANENPPCLRTHDRFGNRIDEVEFHPSWHKLLSVGVGFGLAALPWAEPQPGAHVARAAMFMCFGQAEAGVGCPLSMTYSVVPALRAQPELAAEWEPRFTSAAYDGERLRPAQDKAGALAGMAMTEKQGGSDVRANTTSAVPLNGGGPGGEYAITGHKWFCSAPMCDAFLVLAHAPGGLSCFLLPRFTPDGERNRMHLQRLKDKLGNRSNASSEVEFRGAWAQLVGEEGRGVPTIIEMVNHTRLDCVLGAATGMRVGVAQAINHCSGRATFGKLLVDQPLMQNVLADLAIESEAATIS
;
A
#
# COMPACT_ATOMS: atom_id res chain seq x y z
N MET A 1 3.77 30.63 -2.33
CA MET A 1 2.56 31.23 -2.94
C MET A 1 2.50 32.70 -2.49
N ALA A 2 2.31 33.63 -3.41
CA ALA A 2 2.12 35.04 -3.03
C ALA A 2 0.77 35.14 -2.31
N THR A 3 0.78 35.53 -1.06
CA THR A 3 -0.42 35.88 -0.30
C THR A 3 -1.09 37.05 -1.01
N VAL A 4 -2.35 36.87 -1.43
CA VAL A 4 -3.19 37.95 -1.88
C VAL A 4 -3.35 38.90 -0.67
N GLU A 5 -2.66 40.05 -0.67
CA GLU A 5 -2.87 41.05 0.36
C GLU A 5 -4.34 41.47 0.33
N ASN A 6 -5.06 41.15 1.40
CA ASN A 6 -6.40 41.69 1.65
C ASN A 6 -6.23 43.20 1.82
N ARG A 7 -6.57 44.01 0.79
CA ARG A 7 -6.56 45.47 0.89
C ARG A 7 -7.55 45.87 1.97
N PRO A 8 -7.14 46.68 2.97
CA PRO A 8 -8.06 47.18 3.99
C PRO A 8 -9.26 47.88 3.32
N GLY A 9 -10.47 47.53 3.72
CA GLY A 9 -11.71 48.12 3.24
C GLY A 9 -12.47 47.34 2.16
N HIS A 10 -11.95 46.22 1.66
CA HIS A 10 -12.65 45.36 0.66
C HIS A 10 -12.95 43.95 1.16
N ALA A 11 -12.65 43.61 2.40
CA ALA A 11 -13.01 42.31 2.99
C ALA A 11 -14.55 42.24 3.17
N THR A 12 -15.17 41.18 2.65
CA THR A 12 -16.62 40.97 2.79
C THR A 12 -16.98 40.35 4.15
N HIS A 13 -16.03 39.67 4.79
CA HIS A 13 -16.20 38.98 6.08
C HIS A 13 -14.83 38.63 6.70
N GLU A 14 -14.86 38.30 7.96
CA GLU A 14 -13.76 37.66 8.68
C GLU A 14 -14.10 36.17 8.88
N VAL A 15 -13.11 35.30 8.68
CA VAL A 15 -13.29 33.85 8.92
C VAL A 15 -13.09 33.59 10.42
N LEU A 16 -14.19 33.31 11.10
CA LEU A 16 -14.23 33.08 12.55
C LEU A 16 -14.72 31.67 12.87
N ASN A 17 -14.50 31.21 14.12
CA ASN A 17 -15.05 29.97 14.66
C ASN A 17 -14.67 28.73 13.83
N GLN A 18 -13.42 28.66 13.41
CA GLN A 18 -12.82 27.51 12.72
C GLN A 18 -11.75 26.88 13.61
N ALA A 19 -11.73 25.54 13.65
CA ALA A 19 -10.64 24.81 14.27
C ALA A 19 -9.36 24.95 13.42
N SER A 20 -8.21 24.99 14.06
CA SER A 20 -6.91 24.91 13.38
C SER A 20 -6.75 23.54 12.71
N ALA A 21 -5.89 23.46 11.69
CA ALA A 21 -5.49 22.17 11.15
C ALA A 21 -4.85 21.28 12.23
N LEU A 22 -5.13 19.98 12.17
CA LEU A 22 -4.49 19.00 13.02
C LEU A 22 -3.20 18.53 12.32
N GLU A 23 -2.11 19.22 12.58
CA GLU A 23 -0.79 19.00 11.98
C GLU A 23 0.33 19.35 12.99
N ASP A 24 1.55 18.95 12.69
CA ASP A 24 2.74 19.15 13.52
C ASP A 24 2.61 18.54 14.93
N TYR A 25 2.04 17.34 15.01
CA TYR A 25 1.93 16.54 16.23
C TYR A 25 2.45 15.11 15.99
N ASN A 26 2.77 14.41 17.06
CA ASN A 26 3.20 13.01 16.93
C ASN A 26 1.97 12.08 17.03
N VAL A 27 1.64 11.40 15.91
CA VAL A 27 0.46 10.53 15.87
C VAL A 27 0.62 9.28 16.75
N PHE A 28 1.85 8.77 16.95
CA PHE A 28 2.12 7.63 17.82
C PHE A 28 2.00 8.02 19.30
N GLU A 29 2.67 9.10 19.73
CA GLU A 29 2.64 9.55 21.12
C GLU A 29 1.25 10.04 21.56
N SER A 30 0.44 10.55 20.62
CA SER A 30 -0.95 10.94 20.87
C SER A 30 -1.92 9.76 20.97
N ASP A 31 -1.50 8.56 20.54
CA ASP A 31 -2.31 7.33 20.60
C ASP A 31 -1.82 6.43 21.75
N ARG A 32 -2.33 6.68 22.95
CA ARG A 32 -1.96 5.94 24.16
C ARG A 32 -2.26 4.44 24.06
N VAL A 33 -3.31 4.09 23.31
CA VAL A 33 -3.74 2.70 23.16
C VAL A 33 -2.77 1.95 22.25
N LEU A 34 -2.39 2.53 21.12
CA LEU A 34 -1.38 1.96 20.22
C LEU A 34 -0.01 1.85 20.91
N HIS A 35 0.38 2.88 21.66
CA HIS A 35 1.61 2.86 22.45
C HIS A 35 1.62 1.70 23.48
N ALA A 36 0.55 1.56 24.27
CA ALA A 36 0.43 0.48 25.24
C ALA A 36 0.40 -0.91 24.57
N ALA A 37 -0.29 -1.05 23.42
CA ALA A 37 -0.34 -2.28 22.66
C ALA A 37 1.03 -2.69 22.12
N LEU A 38 1.82 -1.75 21.59
CA LEU A 38 3.19 -2.01 21.12
C LEU A 38 4.04 -2.68 22.21
N HIS A 39 4.00 -2.15 23.43
CA HIS A 39 4.76 -2.70 24.56
C HIS A 39 4.20 -4.04 25.04
N ARG A 40 2.88 -4.14 25.21
CA ARG A 40 2.21 -5.35 25.70
C ARG A 40 2.49 -6.55 24.78
N GLU A 41 2.51 -6.34 23.47
CA GLU A 41 2.68 -7.39 22.47
C GLU A 41 4.16 -7.59 22.03
N GLY A 42 5.11 -7.04 22.81
CA GLY A 42 6.53 -7.31 22.66
C GLY A 42 7.24 -6.51 21.54
N GLY A 43 6.59 -5.49 20.97
CA GLY A 43 7.18 -4.60 19.97
C GLY A 43 7.91 -3.38 20.56
N GLY A 44 8.00 -3.24 21.88
CA GLY A 44 8.52 -2.04 22.57
C GLY A 44 9.97 -1.68 22.21
N TRP A 45 10.78 -2.63 21.73
CA TRP A 45 12.13 -2.37 21.24
C TRP A 45 12.15 -1.40 20.03
N ALA A 46 11.04 -1.28 19.30
CA ALA A 46 10.89 -0.40 18.13
C ALA A 46 10.26 0.95 18.48
N GLU A 47 10.04 1.28 19.76
CA GLU A 47 9.37 2.52 20.19
C GLU A 47 10.00 3.76 19.57
N GLY A 48 11.33 3.86 19.55
CA GLY A 48 12.02 5.01 18.93
C GLY A 48 11.66 5.19 17.46
N ARG A 49 11.64 4.10 16.68
CA ARG A 49 11.19 4.15 15.26
C ARG A 49 9.71 4.51 15.14
N ALA A 50 8.85 4.01 16.03
CA ALA A 50 7.43 4.35 16.02
C ALA A 50 7.20 5.84 16.32
N ILE A 51 7.99 6.44 17.22
CA ILE A 51 8.00 7.88 17.49
C ILE A 51 8.42 8.66 16.24
N GLU A 52 9.49 8.24 15.55
CA GLU A 52 9.95 8.91 14.31
C GLU A 52 8.88 8.84 13.21
N VAL A 53 8.27 7.67 12.99
CA VAL A 53 7.16 7.50 12.04
C VAL A 53 5.96 8.36 12.43
N GLY A 54 5.63 8.40 13.73
CA GLY A 54 4.54 9.20 14.27
C GLY A 54 4.75 10.70 14.08
N ALA A 55 5.95 11.19 14.32
CA ALA A 55 6.33 12.59 14.10
C ALA A 55 6.26 12.94 12.60
N PHE A 56 6.79 12.08 11.73
CA PHE A 56 6.69 12.28 10.29
C PHE A 56 5.23 12.33 9.83
N ALA A 57 4.42 11.33 10.18
CA ALA A 57 3.04 11.20 9.70
C ALA A 57 2.14 12.37 10.16
N GLY A 58 2.38 12.91 11.37
CA GLY A 58 1.65 14.08 11.89
C GLY A 58 2.17 15.43 11.42
N SER A 59 3.28 15.47 10.67
CA SER A 59 3.85 16.74 10.21
C SER A 59 3.00 17.39 9.12
N ALA A 60 2.96 18.72 9.07
CA ALA A 60 2.32 19.50 8.02
C ALA A 60 2.83 19.09 6.63
N GLN A 61 4.13 18.75 6.51
CA GLN A 61 4.74 18.32 5.26
C GLN A 61 4.18 16.97 4.76
N ALA A 62 4.09 15.95 5.62
CA ALA A 62 3.55 14.65 5.25
C ALA A 62 2.06 14.73 4.89
N GLN A 63 1.29 15.51 5.66
CA GLN A 63 -0.12 15.78 5.39
C GLN A 63 -0.31 16.51 4.04
N MET A 64 0.55 17.46 3.72
CA MET A 64 0.55 18.14 2.42
C MET A 64 0.86 17.16 1.29
N TRP A 65 1.91 16.32 1.42
CA TRP A 65 2.23 15.32 0.39
C TRP A 65 1.10 14.32 0.19
N GLY A 66 0.40 13.92 1.26
CA GLY A 66 -0.78 13.05 1.18
C GLY A 66 -1.91 13.69 0.37
N ARG A 67 -2.24 14.95 0.64
CA ARG A 67 -3.24 15.70 -0.14
C ARG A 67 -2.84 15.82 -1.61
N GLU A 68 -1.59 16.25 -1.89
CA GLU A 68 -1.09 16.39 -3.27
C GLU A 68 -1.16 15.08 -4.04
N ALA A 69 -0.74 13.96 -3.43
CA ALA A 69 -0.79 12.65 -4.07
C ALA A 69 -2.24 12.20 -4.36
N ASN A 70 -3.18 12.46 -3.45
CA ASN A 70 -4.57 12.05 -3.61
C ASN A 70 -5.36 12.95 -4.59
N GLU A 71 -5.06 14.25 -4.63
CA GLU A 71 -5.70 15.23 -5.54
C GLU A 71 -5.16 15.09 -6.98
N ASN A 72 -3.96 14.53 -7.15
CA ASN A 72 -3.33 14.28 -8.43
C ASN A 72 -3.18 12.76 -8.66
N PRO A 73 -4.27 12.06 -9.02
CA PRO A 73 -4.26 10.61 -9.19
C PRO A 73 -3.32 10.20 -10.33
N PRO A 74 -2.79 8.97 -10.29
CA PRO A 74 -1.87 8.47 -11.29
C PRO A 74 -2.49 8.44 -12.69
N CYS A 75 -1.64 8.67 -13.71
CA CYS A 75 -2.00 8.66 -15.12
C CYS A 75 -1.33 7.51 -15.86
N LEU A 76 -2.09 6.78 -16.67
CA LEU A 76 -1.55 5.72 -17.52
C LEU A 76 -1.11 6.29 -18.86
N ARG A 77 0.13 5.99 -19.24
CA ARG A 77 0.70 6.20 -20.57
C ARG A 77 0.91 4.85 -21.24
N THR A 78 -0.01 4.45 -22.09
CA THR A 78 0.07 3.15 -22.78
C THR A 78 1.06 3.16 -23.93
N HIS A 79 1.24 4.30 -24.59
CA HIS A 79 2.13 4.46 -25.75
C HIS A 79 2.94 5.74 -25.65
N ASP A 80 4.12 5.72 -26.24
CA ASP A 80 4.93 6.92 -26.46
C ASP A 80 4.41 7.75 -27.65
N ARG A 81 5.11 8.88 -27.95
CA ARG A 81 4.74 9.77 -29.07
C ARG A 81 4.88 9.13 -30.45
N PHE A 82 5.55 7.99 -30.56
CA PHE A 82 5.78 7.28 -31.82
C PHE A 82 4.86 6.06 -31.98
N GLY A 83 4.00 5.77 -30.98
CA GLY A 83 3.09 4.63 -30.99
C GLY A 83 3.70 3.34 -30.42
N ASN A 84 4.93 3.37 -29.88
CA ASN A 84 5.49 2.22 -29.19
C ASN A 84 4.80 2.05 -27.83
N ARG A 85 4.46 0.79 -27.50
CA ARG A 85 3.82 0.49 -26.22
C ARG A 85 4.82 0.59 -25.08
N ILE A 86 4.46 1.38 -24.04
CA ILE A 86 5.32 1.64 -22.87
C ILE A 86 4.67 1.24 -21.55
N ASP A 87 3.34 1.21 -21.45
CA ASP A 87 2.58 0.85 -20.23
C ASP A 87 3.15 1.47 -18.95
N GLU A 88 3.36 2.79 -18.97
CA GLU A 88 3.89 3.54 -17.83
C GLU A 88 2.78 4.17 -17.01
N VAL A 89 2.93 4.13 -15.68
CA VAL A 89 2.07 4.86 -14.74
C VAL A 89 2.86 6.01 -14.15
N GLU A 90 2.37 7.22 -14.37
CA GLU A 90 2.97 8.45 -13.84
C GLU A 90 2.27 8.83 -12.54
N PHE A 91 3.03 9.08 -11.49
CA PHE A 91 2.56 9.50 -10.19
C PHE A 91 3.03 10.93 -9.88
N HIS A 92 2.28 11.62 -9.02
CA HIS A 92 2.73 12.89 -8.47
C HIS A 92 4.03 12.71 -7.67
N PRO A 93 5.00 13.67 -7.71
CA PRO A 93 6.26 13.55 -6.95
C PRO A 93 6.08 13.27 -5.45
N SER A 94 5.02 13.80 -4.84
CA SER A 94 4.71 13.57 -3.42
C SER A 94 4.37 12.12 -3.11
N TRP A 95 3.77 11.37 -4.06
CA TRP A 95 3.57 9.94 -3.92
C TRP A 95 4.90 9.18 -3.80
N HIS A 96 5.88 9.51 -4.66
CA HIS A 96 7.22 8.91 -4.61
C HIS A 96 7.96 9.24 -3.32
N LYS A 97 7.82 10.46 -2.79
CA LYS A 97 8.40 10.87 -1.51
C LYS A 97 7.81 10.05 -0.36
N LEU A 98 6.49 9.93 -0.29
CA LEU A 98 5.80 9.13 0.72
C LEU A 98 6.23 7.65 0.64
N LEU A 99 6.27 7.06 -0.55
CA LEU A 99 6.69 5.68 -0.72
C LEU A 99 8.15 5.48 -0.30
N SER A 100 9.05 6.41 -0.66
CA SER A 100 10.46 6.37 -0.25
C SER A 100 10.62 6.38 1.27
N VAL A 101 9.87 7.22 1.96
CA VAL A 101 9.87 7.28 3.44
C VAL A 101 9.30 5.99 4.03
N GLY A 102 8.17 5.48 3.50
CA GLY A 102 7.58 4.22 3.98
C GLY A 102 8.49 3.01 3.81
N VAL A 103 9.20 2.91 2.68
CA VAL A 103 10.23 1.86 2.45
C VAL A 103 11.40 2.06 3.41
N GLY A 104 11.88 3.30 3.58
CA GLY A 104 12.99 3.63 4.48
C GLY A 104 12.71 3.29 5.95
N PHE A 105 11.48 3.43 6.42
CA PHE A 105 11.04 3.00 7.75
C PHE A 105 10.85 1.47 7.88
N GLY A 106 11.03 0.71 6.80
CA GLY A 106 10.89 -0.74 6.82
C GLY A 106 9.44 -1.23 6.78
N LEU A 107 8.47 -0.40 6.39
CA LEU A 107 7.05 -0.80 6.37
C LEU A 107 6.75 -1.94 5.40
N ALA A 108 7.60 -2.13 4.40
CA ALA A 108 7.54 -3.26 3.47
C ALA A 108 8.38 -4.48 3.91
N ALA A 109 9.22 -4.37 4.96
CA ALA A 109 10.30 -5.34 5.14
C ALA A 109 10.61 -5.74 6.57
N LEU A 110 10.36 -4.88 7.57
CA LEU A 110 10.93 -4.99 8.91
C LEU A 110 10.91 -6.41 9.52
N PRO A 111 9.77 -7.16 9.53
CA PRO A 111 9.77 -8.48 10.16
C PRO A 111 10.61 -9.53 9.43
N TRP A 112 10.91 -9.31 8.17
CA TRP A 112 11.70 -10.20 7.32
C TRP A 112 13.19 -9.86 7.35
N ALA A 113 13.50 -8.55 7.36
CA ALA A 113 14.86 -8.03 7.39
C ALA A 113 15.48 -8.09 8.80
N GLU A 114 14.67 -7.89 9.83
CA GLU A 114 15.07 -7.88 11.24
C GLU A 114 14.17 -8.85 12.06
N PRO A 115 14.23 -10.18 11.79
CA PRO A 115 13.35 -11.15 12.45
C PRO A 115 13.66 -11.26 13.94
N GLN A 116 12.70 -10.86 14.77
CA GLN A 116 12.77 -10.99 16.23
C GLN A 116 11.35 -10.97 16.84
N PRO A 117 11.18 -11.39 18.09
CA PRO A 117 9.89 -11.31 18.77
C PRO A 117 9.30 -9.90 18.69
N GLY A 118 8.00 -9.82 18.36
CA GLY A 118 7.28 -8.54 18.23
C GLY A 118 7.55 -7.75 16.94
N ALA A 119 8.35 -8.24 15.97
CA ALA A 119 8.66 -7.49 14.75
C ALA A 119 7.44 -7.19 13.89
N HIS A 120 6.47 -8.12 13.80
CA HIS A 120 5.21 -7.88 13.11
C HIS A 120 4.34 -6.84 13.83
N VAL A 121 4.34 -6.85 15.18
CA VAL A 121 3.64 -5.84 15.99
C VAL A 121 4.26 -4.45 15.81
N ALA A 122 5.59 -4.37 15.83
CA ALA A 122 6.33 -3.12 15.59
C ALA A 122 6.01 -2.55 14.19
N ARG A 123 6.06 -3.39 13.16
CA ARG A 123 5.68 -2.99 11.80
C ARG A 123 4.22 -2.55 11.73
N ALA A 124 3.29 -3.27 12.36
CA ALA A 124 1.87 -2.94 12.38
C ALA A 124 1.62 -1.55 13.00
N ALA A 125 2.21 -1.26 14.15
CA ALA A 125 2.09 0.04 14.81
C ALA A 125 2.62 1.18 13.93
N MET A 126 3.79 1.01 13.32
CA MET A 126 4.34 2.00 12.40
C MET A 126 3.51 2.16 11.13
N PHE A 127 2.94 1.08 10.59
CA PHE A 127 2.06 1.12 9.42
C PHE A 127 0.76 1.88 9.72
N MET A 128 0.18 1.69 10.90
CA MET A 128 -0.99 2.43 11.38
C MET A 128 -0.69 3.92 11.56
N CYS A 129 0.48 4.29 12.07
CA CYS A 129 0.90 5.69 12.18
C CYS A 129 1.08 6.31 10.78
N PHE A 130 1.83 5.65 9.90
CA PHE A 130 2.14 6.14 8.56
C PHE A 130 0.88 6.34 7.70
N GLY A 131 -0.08 5.42 7.79
CA GLY A 131 -1.35 5.48 7.08
C GLY A 131 -2.22 6.71 7.42
N GLN A 132 -1.93 7.40 8.53
CA GLN A 132 -2.61 8.65 8.89
C GLN A 132 -2.19 9.84 8.02
N ALA A 133 -1.01 9.77 7.39
CA ALA A 133 -0.58 10.78 6.42
C ALA A 133 -1.18 10.50 5.02
N GLU A 134 -1.10 9.26 4.55
CA GLU A 134 -1.62 8.86 3.24
C GLU A 134 -1.80 7.33 3.17
N ALA A 135 -2.99 6.89 2.79
CA ALA A 135 -3.33 5.47 2.78
C ALA A 135 -2.99 4.73 1.47
N GLY A 136 -2.93 5.44 0.33
CA GLY A 136 -2.76 4.80 -0.97
C GLY A 136 -1.40 4.18 -1.20
N VAL A 137 -0.31 4.79 -0.69
CA VAL A 137 1.05 4.21 -0.70
C VAL A 137 1.16 2.97 0.18
N GLY A 138 0.22 2.77 1.10
CA GLY A 138 0.12 1.55 1.91
C GLY A 138 -0.06 0.29 1.06
N CYS A 139 -0.69 0.38 -0.12
CA CYS A 139 -0.94 -0.77 -0.98
C CYS A 139 0.36 -1.43 -1.50
N PRO A 140 1.29 -0.76 -2.20
CA PRO A 140 2.54 -1.36 -2.61
C PRO A 140 3.43 -1.78 -1.42
N LEU A 141 3.42 -1.04 -0.30
CA LEU A 141 4.14 -1.42 0.92
C LEU A 141 3.58 -2.74 1.50
N SER A 142 2.27 -2.87 1.59
CA SER A 142 1.58 -4.07 2.06
C SER A 142 1.85 -5.29 1.17
N MET A 143 1.73 -5.13 -0.15
CA MET A 143 1.95 -6.25 -1.07
C MET A 143 3.41 -6.70 -1.07
N THR A 144 4.37 -5.77 -0.98
CA THR A 144 5.81 -6.08 -0.90
C THR A 144 6.14 -6.81 0.40
N TYR A 145 5.58 -6.38 1.54
CA TYR A 145 5.69 -7.11 2.80
C TYR A 145 5.10 -8.51 2.71
N SER A 146 3.94 -8.63 2.08
CA SER A 146 3.13 -9.85 2.07
C SER A 146 3.62 -10.92 1.10
N VAL A 147 4.40 -10.55 0.06
CA VAL A 147 4.89 -11.50 -0.95
C VAL A 147 5.91 -12.48 -0.41
N VAL A 148 6.70 -12.06 0.59
CA VAL A 148 7.84 -12.82 1.12
C VAL A 148 7.46 -14.23 1.58
N PRO A 149 6.48 -14.45 2.48
CA PRO A 149 6.14 -15.80 2.92
C PRO A 149 5.60 -16.69 1.79
N ALA A 150 4.86 -16.13 0.84
CA ALA A 150 4.37 -16.90 -0.32
C ALA A 150 5.53 -17.31 -1.25
N LEU A 151 6.51 -16.42 -1.45
CA LEU A 151 7.66 -16.68 -2.31
C LEU A 151 8.59 -17.76 -1.73
N ARG A 152 8.66 -17.89 -0.41
CA ARG A 152 9.44 -18.92 0.29
C ARG A 152 8.96 -20.35 0.02
N ALA A 153 7.78 -20.54 -0.61
CA ALA A 153 7.36 -21.82 -1.15
C ALA A 153 8.26 -22.31 -2.31
N GLN A 154 9.06 -21.42 -2.92
CA GLN A 154 10.06 -21.70 -3.92
C GLN A 154 11.41 -21.09 -3.50
N PRO A 155 12.28 -21.83 -2.79
CA PRO A 155 13.48 -21.30 -2.15
C PRO A 155 14.45 -20.58 -3.10
N GLU A 156 14.61 -21.03 -4.32
CA GLU A 156 15.51 -20.44 -5.31
C GLU A 156 15.03 -19.05 -5.71
N LEU A 157 13.71 -18.89 -5.96
CA LEU A 157 13.10 -17.61 -6.26
C LEU A 157 13.14 -16.68 -5.04
N ALA A 158 12.90 -17.23 -3.84
CA ALA A 158 13.01 -16.46 -2.61
C ALA A 158 14.43 -15.92 -2.42
N ALA A 159 15.46 -16.75 -2.61
CA ALA A 159 16.85 -16.34 -2.50
C ALA A 159 17.22 -15.20 -3.48
N GLU A 160 16.61 -15.20 -4.66
CA GLU A 160 16.82 -14.14 -5.66
C GLU A 160 16.07 -12.84 -5.33
N TRP A 161 14.78 -12.93 -4.96
CA TRP A 161 13.90 -11.77 -4.90
C TRP A 161 13.74 -11.17 -3.50
N GLU A 162 13.78 -12.00 -2.44
CA GLU A 162 13.56 -11.53 -1.07
C GLU A 162 14.53 -10.41 -0.65
N PRO A 163 15.85 -10.47 -0.96
CA PRO A 163 16.75 -9.37 -0.63
C PRO A 163 16.37 -8.02 -1.26
N ARG A 164 15.75 -8.04 -2.44
CA ARG A 164 15.27 -6.84 -3.13
C ARG A 164 13.97 -6.30 -2.52
N PHE A 165 13.03 -7.19 -2.17
CA PHE A 165 11.77 -6.82 -1.54
C PHE A 165 11.94 -6.37 -0.09
N THR A 166 13.01 -6.79 0.57
CA THR A 166 13.33 -6.40 1.96
C THR A 166 14.33 -5.24 2.05
N SER A 167 14.70 -4.65 0.92
CA SER A 167 15.57 -3.47 0.88
C SER A 167 14.88 -2.26 1.52
N ALA A 168 15.66 -1.47 2.30
CA ALA A 168 15.21 -0.18 2.82
C ALA A 168 15.34 0.97 1.81
N ALA A 169 15.79 0.69 0.59
CA ALA A 169 15.93 1.69 -0.47
C ALA A 169 14.77 1.59 -1.48
N TYR A 170 14.08 2.70 -1.69
CA TYR A 170 13.11 2.83 -2.76
C TYR A 170 13.81 3.27 -4.05
N ASP A 171 13.67 2.45 -5.10
CA ASP A 171 14.14 2.77 -6.44
C ASP A 171 12.94 2.87 -7.40
N GLY A 172 12.52 4.10 -7.67
CA GLY A 172 11.38 4.41 -8.53
C GLY A 172 11.68 4.39 -10.03
N GLU A 173 12.88 3.94 -10.45
CA GLU A 173 13.27 3.88 -11.86
C GLU A 173 12.41 2.86 -12.62
N ARG A 174 11.70 3.32 -13.64
CA ARG A 174 10.66 2.54 -14.33
C ARG A 174 11.19 1.68 -15.47
N LEU A 175 12.35 2.08 -16.06
CA LEU A 175 12.93 1.43 -17.25
C LEU A 175 14.08 0.50 -16.89
N ARG A 176 14.28 0.22 -15.62
CA ARG A 176 15.36 -0.63 -15.11
C ARG A 176 14.80 -1.96 -14.62
N PRO A 177 15.37 -3.10 -15.05
CA PRO A 177 15.05 -4.41 -14.47
C PRO A 177 15.34 -4.47 -12.97
N ALA A 178 14.58 -5.29 -12.23
CA ALA A 178 14.67 -5.37 -10.76
C ALA A 178 16.07 -5.79 -10.27
N GLN A 179 16.79 -6.61 -11.02
CA GLN A 179 18.16 -7.03 -10.69
C GLN A 179 19.17 -5.86 -10.63
N ASP A 180 18.86 -4.77 -11.33
CA ASP A 180 19.75 -3.59 -11.41
C ASP A 180 19.29 -2.45 -10.49
N LYS A 181 18.25 -2.70 -9.66
CA LYS A 181 17.70 -1.73 -8.72
C LYS A 181 18.24 -1.92 -7.31
N ALA A 182 18.26 -0.83 -6.53
CA ALA A 182 18.58 -0.85 -5.11
C ALA A 182 17.51 -1.55 -4.26
N GLY A 183 16.26 -1.57 -4.72
CA GLY A 183 15.14 -2.26 -4.08
C GLY A 183 14.01 -2.45 -5.08
N ALA A 184 13.14 -3.42 -4.81
CA ALA A 184 12.01 -3.77 -5.67
C ALA A 184 10.69 -3.80 -4.89
N LEU A 185 9.59 -3.61 -5.62
CA LEU A 185 8.24 -3.70 -5.08
C LEU A 185 7.49 -4.89 -5.70
N ALA A 186 6.62 -5.49 -4.91
CA ALA A 186 5.75 -6.58 -5.37
C ALA A 186 4.29 -6.14 -5.49
N GLY A 187 3.61 -6.73 -6.45
CA GLY A 187 2.17 -6.64 -6.65
C GLY A 187 1.49 -8.01 -6.67
N MET A 188 0.17 -8.00 -6.88
CA MET A 188 -0.63 -9.23 -6.97
C MET A 188 -1.77 -9.04 -7.97
N ALA A 189 -2.07 -10.11 -8.74
CA ALA A 189 -3.18 -10.10 -9.67
C ALA A 189 -3.89 -11.47 -9.71
N MET A 190 -5.09 -11.56 -9.10
CA MET A 190 -5.87 -12.79 -8.98
C MET A 190 -7.21 -12.73 -9.72
N THR A 191 -7.98 -11.66 -9.49
CA THR A 191 -9.35 -11.50 -9.96
C THR A 191 -9.42 -11.29 -11.47
N GLU A 192 -10.33 -11.98 -12.13
CA GLU A 192 -10.66 -11.79 -13.55
C GLU A 192 -12.03 -11.10 -13.72
N LYS A 193 -12.42 -10.76 -14.96
CA LYS A 193 -13.67 -10.00 -15.24
C LYS A 193 -14.92 -10.71 -14.74
N GLN A 194 -14.95 -12.04 -14.74
CA GLN A 194 -16.09 -12.84 -14.27
C GLN A 194 -16.21 -12.89 -12.74
N GLY A 195 -15.19 -12.46 -12.00
CA GLY A 195 -15.23 -12.39 -10.53
C GLY A 195 -13.93 -12.83 -9.86
N GLY A 196 -13.84 -12.61 -8.54
CA GLY A 196 -12.68 -12.94 -7.71
C GLY A 196 -12.99 -13.85 -6.54
N SER A 197 -14.28 -14.07 -6.18
CA SER A 197 -14.67 -14.97 -5.09
C SER A 197 -14.40 -16.43 -5.41
N ASP A 198 -14.60 -16.83 -6.67
CA ASP A 198 -14.27 -18.16 -7.18
C ASP A 198 -13.10 -18.08 -8.18
N VAL A 199 -11.89 -17.95 -7.65
CA VAL A 199 -10.67 -17.89 -8.49
C VAL A 199 -10.37 -19.20 -9.23
N ARG A 200 -11.03 -20.31 -8.89
CA ARG A 200 -10.90 -21.57 -9.63
C ARG A 200 -11.56 -21.48 -11.00
N ALA A 201 -12.50 -20.58 -11.18
CA ALA A 201 -13.14 -20.28 -12.46
C ALA A 201 -12.31 -19.34 -13.35
N ASN A 202 -11.09 -18.99 -12.96
CA ASN A 202 -10.18 -18.20 -13.78
C ASN A 202 -9.92 -18.88 -15.12
N THR A 203 -9.69 -18.09 -16.16
CA THR A 203 -9.43 -18.55 -17.54
C THR A 203 -8.02 -18.27 -18.01
N THR A 204 -7.26 -17.47 -17.28
CA THR A 204 -5.85 -17.22 -17.56
C THR A 204 -5.08 -18.53 -17.53
N SER A 205 -4.33 -18.82 -18.58
CA SER A 205 -3.58 -20.06 -18.77
C SER A 205 -2.06 -19.81 -18.70
N ALA A 206 -1.34 -20.84 -18.30
CA ALA A 206 0.12 -20.87 -18.27
C ALA A 206 0.61 -22.10 -19.03
N VAL A 207 1.42 -21.89 -20.07
CA VAL A 207 2.02 -22.95 -20.85
C VAL A 207 3.48 -23.10 -20.44
N PRO A 208 3.94 -24.29 -20.04
CA PRO A 208 5.33 -24.48 -19.65
C PRO A 208 6.29 -24.23 -20.81
N LEU A 209 7.37 -23.55 -20.51
CA LEU A 209 8.54 -23.40 -21.34
C LEU A 209 9.62 -24.36 -20.80
N ASN A 210 10.41 -24.98 -21.65
CA ASN A 210 11.53 -25.84 -21.23
C ASN A 210 11.18 -26.94 -20.20
N GLY A 211 9.97 -27.49 -20.27
CA GLY A 211 9.51 -28.60 -19.43
C GLY A 211 8.71 -28.19 -18.19
N GLY A 212 8.80 -26.95 -17.73
CA GLY A 212 8.04 -26.45 -16.58
C GLY A 212 8.43 -27.08 -15.23
N GLY A 213 7.46 -27.15 -14.28
CA GLY A 213 7.68 -27.65 -12.91
C GLY A 213 8.06 -26.56 -11.91
N PRO A 214 8.29 -26.89 -10.62
CA PRO A 214 8.63 -25.93 -9.57
C PRO A 214 9.83 -25.07 -9.95
N GLY A 215 9.70 -23.73 -9.83
CA GLY A 215 10.71 -22.76 -10.29
C GLY A 215 10.86 -22.67 -11.82
N GLY A 216 10.20 -23.52 -12.59
CA GLY A 216 10.27 -23.56 -14.06
C GLY A 216 9.57 -22.37 -14.70
N GLU A 217 9.87 -22.18 -15.98
CA GLU A 217 9.40 -21.04 -16.78
C GLU A 217 8.10 -21.37 -17.50
N TYR A 218 7.23 -20.37 -17.59
CA TYR A 218 5.92 -20.45 -18.25
C TYR A 218 5.60 -19.19 -19.04
N ALA A 219 4.82 -19.36 -20.12
CA ALA A 219 4.18 -18.28 -20.85
C ALA A 219 2.73 -18.11 -20.40
N ILE A 220 2.40 -16.98 -19.82
CA ILE A 220 1.05 -16.69 -19.32
C ILE A 220 0.24 -15.93 -20.36
N THR A 221 -0.99 -16.41 -20.64
CA THR A 221 -1.95 -15.76 -21.54
C THR A 221 -3.31 -15.63 -20.87
N GLY A 222 -3.86 -14.43 -20.88
CA GLY A 222 -5.16 -14.14 -20.25
C GLY A 222 -5.27 -12.71 -19.79
N HIS A 223 -6.08 -12.48 -18.74
CA HIS A 223 -6.31 -11.13 -18.22
C HIS A 223 -6.54 -11.13 -16.71
N LYS A 224 -6.33 -9.95 -16.09
CA LYS A 224 -6.80 -9.70 -14.72
C LYS A 224 -7.59 -8.40 -14.66
N TRP A 225 -8.69 -8.46 -13.89
CA TRP A 225 -9.58 -7.32 -13.66
C TRP A 225 -9.05 -6.34 -12.63
N PHE A 226 -8.25 -6.85 -11.68
CA PHE A 226 -7.53 -6.05 -10.70
C PHE A 226 -6.07 -6.49 -10.64
N CYS A 227 -5.18 -5.56 -10.99
CA CYS A 227 -3.75 -5.61 -10.72
C CYS A 227 -3.40 -4.29 -10.04
N SER A 228 -3.28 -4.32 -8.72
CA SER A 228 -2.94 -3.14 -7.94
C SER A 228 -1.44 -2.86 -8.02
N ALA A 229 -1.10 -1.56 -7.97
CA ALA A 229 0.27 -1.07 -8.08
C ALA A 229 1.01 -1.65 -9.31
N PRO A 230 0.49 -1.42 -10.54
CA PRO A 230 1.03 -2.01 -11.77
C PRO A 230 2.45 -1.56 -12.11
N MET A 231 3.00 -0.57 -11.38
CA MET A 231 4.38 -0.13 -11.46
C MET A 231 5.35 -1.00 -10.65
N CYS A 232 4.88 -1.95 -9.85
CA CYS A 232 5.74 -2.88 -9.10
C CYS A 232 6.62 -3.71 -10.03
N ASP A 233 7.74 -4.19 -9.50
CA ASP A 233 8.79 -4.87 -10.27
C ASP A 233 8.44 -6.32 -10.58
N ALA A 234 7.64 -6.98 -9.72
CA ALA A 234 7.11 -8.31 -9.96
C ALA A 234 5.73 -8.50 -9.32
N PHE A 235 5.02 -9.53 -9.76
CA PHE A 235 3.64 -9.81 -9.33
C PHE A 235 3.45 -11.29 -9.05
N LEU A 236 2.72 -11.65 -7.98
CA LEU A 236 2.15 -12.99 -7.89
C LEU A 236 0.84 -13.05 -8.68
N VAL A 237 0.75 -14.02 -9.58
CA VAL A 237 -0.37 -14.18 -10.51
C VAL A 237 -0.89 -15.60 -10.44
N LEU A 238 -2.23 -15.77 -10.48
CA LEU A 238 -2.86 -17.09 -10.66
C LEU A 238 -3.16 -17.36 -12.13
N ALA A 239 -2.74 -18.54 -12.60
CA ALA A 239 -3.06 -19.04 -13.95
C ALA A 239 -3.18 -20.57 -13.93
N HIS A 240 -3.93 -21.15 -14.87
CA HIS A 240 -4.03 -22.59 -15.05
C HIS A 240 -2.83 -23.13 -15.81
N ALA A 241 -1.99 -23.91 -15.15
CA ALA A 241 -0.98 -24.77 -15.74
C ALA A 241 -1.59 -26.16 -16.06
N PRO A 242 -0.86 -27.08 -16.73
CA PRO A 242 -1.35 -28.43 -16.99
C PRO A 242 -1.82 -29.19 -15.73
N GLY A 243 -1.14 -29.00 -14.59
CA GLY A 243 -1.50 -29.60 -13.29
C GLY A 243 -2.61 -28.87 -12.53
N GLY A 244 -3.16 -27.77 -13.05
CA GLY A 244 -4.25 -27.00 -12.46
C GLY A 244 -3.90 -25.56 -12.13
N LEU A 245 -4.75 -24.90 -11.31
CA LEU A 245 -4.56 -23.49 -10.93
C LEU A 245 -3.31 -23.32 -10.06
N SER A 246 -2.35 -22.57 -10.56
CA SER A 246 -0.99 -22.43 -10.05
C SER A 246 -0.62 -20.98 -9.78
N CYS A 247 0.39 -20.74 -8.92
CA CYS A 247 0.88 -19.41 -8.58
C CYS A 247 2.20 -19.15 -9.32
N PHE A 248 2.33 -17.96 -9.89
CA PHE A 248 3.48 -17.57 -10.68
C PHE A 248 4.04 -16.24 -10.21
N LEU A 249 5.36 -16.12 -10.17
CA LEU A 249 6.06 -14.85 -10.08
C LEU A 249 6.26 -14.31 -11.50
N LEU A 250 5.66 -13.18 -11.80
CA LEU A 250 5.70 -12.50 -13.10
C LEU A 250 6.43 -11.16 -12.94
N PRO A 251 7.68 -11.04 -13.39
CA PRO A 251 8.43 -9.77 -13.35
C PRO A 251 8.01 -8.84 -14.49
N ARG A 252 8.22 -7.53 -14.31
CA ARG A 252 8.00 -6.52 -15.35
C ARG A 252 8.98 -6.61 -16.51
N PHE A 253 10.16 -7.14 -16.26
CA PHE A 253 11.19 -7.38 -17.26
C PHE A 253 11.55 -8.86 -17.25
N THR A 254 11.76 -9.42 -18.41
CA THR A 254 12.23 -10.79 -18.59
C THR A 254 13.71 -10.90 -18.21
N PRO A 255 14.27 -12.09 -18.01
CA PRO A 255 15.68 -12.26 -17.62
C PRO A 255 16.70 -11.68 -18.62
N ASP A 256 16.33 -11.57 -19.89
CA ASP A 256 17.14 -10.94 -20.96
C ASP A 256 17.02 -9.41 -20.98
N GLY A 257 16.29 -8.82 -20.02
CA GLY A 257 16.15 -7.37 -19.87
C GLY A 257 15.08 -6.73 -20.75
N GLU A 258 14.33 -7.52 -21.51
CA GLU A 258 13.22 -7.02 -22.32
C GLU A 258 11.98 -6.76 -21.44
N ARG A 259 11.15 -5.81 -21.85
CA ARG A 259 9.89 -5.53 -21.18
C ARG A 259 8.93 -6.73 -21.33
N ASN A 260 8.46 -7.27 -20.23
CA ASN A 260 7.56 -8.41 -20.25
C ASN A 260 6.20 -8.07 -20.89
N ARG A 261 5.52 -9.07 -21.44
CA ARG A 261 4.26 -8.91 -22.20
C ARG A 261 3.03 -8.80 -21.28
N MET A 262 3.12 -7.92 -20.30
CA MET A 262 2.05 -7.50 -19.40
C MET A 262 1.55 -6.14 -19.86
N HIS A 263 0.35 -6.10 -20.44
CA HIS A 263 -0.20 -4.92 -21.10
C HIS A 263 -1.28 -4.28 -20.22
N LEU A 264 -1.03 -3.05 -19.74
CA LEU A 264 -2.01 -2.28 -18.98
C LEU A 264 -3.09 -1.77 -19.92
N GLN A 265 -4.37 -2.00 -19.58
CA GLN A 265 -5.50 -1.60 -20.40
C GLN A 265 -6.08 -0.26 -19.96
N ARG A 266 -6.30 -0.10 -18.66
CA ARG A 266 -6.73 1.15 -18.03
C ARG A 266 -6.48 1.12 -16.53
N LEU A 267 -6.49 2.29 -15.89
CA LEU A 267 -6.59 2.42 -14.44
C LEU A 267 -8.05 2.42 -14.01
N LYS A 268 -8.31 1.94 -12.79
CA LYS A 268 -9.64 1.97 -12.17
C LYS A 268 -9.99 3.39 -11.72
N ASP A 269 -11.20 3.81 -11.99
CA ASP A 269 -11.81 4.97 -11.34
C ASP A 269 -12.29 4.56 -9.94
N LYS A 270 -11.76 5.21 -8.89
CA LYS A 270 -11.96 4.81 -7.49
C LYS A 270 -12.50 5.96 -6.66
N LEU A 271 -13.34 5.65 -5.65
CA LEU A 271 -13.84 6.63 -4.68
C LEU A 271 -12.76 7.03 -3.66
N GLY A 272 -11.93 6.07 -3.21
CA GLY A 272 -10.84 6.27 -2.26
C GLY A 272 -9.52 5.69 -2.75
N ASN A 273 -8.42 5.90 -2.01
CA ASN A 273 -7.07 5.50 -2.40
C ASN A 273 -6.71 5.96 -3.82
N ARG A 274 -7.06 7.20 -4.17
CA ARG A 274 -6.92 7.72 -5.53
C ARG A 274 -5.45 7.91 -5.91
N SER A 275 -4.59 8.13 -4.94
CA SER A 275 -3.14 8.22 -5.12
C SER A 275 -2.50 6.90 -5.58
N ASN A 276 -3.11 5.73 -5.29
CA ASN A 276 -2.64 4.44 -5.74
C ASN A 276 -3.26 4.05 -7.09
N ALA A 277 -2.45 3.49 -8.00
CA ALA A 277 -2.93 2.92 -9.24
C ALA A 277 -3.46 1.50 -9.02
N SER A 278 -4.63 1.19 -9.59
CA SER A 278 -5.15 -0.17 -9.76
C SER A 278 -5.54 -0.34 -11.22
N SER A 279 -5.10 -1.39 -11.88
CA SER A 279 -5.23 -1.53 -13.33
C SER A 279 -5.97 -2.80 -13.73
N GLU A 280 -6.44 -2.80 -14.98
CA GLU A 280 -6.78 -4.00 -15.74
C GLU A 280 -5.60 -4.35 -16.63
N VAL A 281 -5.24 -5.63 -16.68
CA VAL A 281 -4.08 -6.10 -17.44
C VAL A 281 -4.43 -7.27 -18.35
N GLU A 282 -3.73 -7.37 -19.47
CA GLU A 282 -3.71 -8.53 -20.35
C GLU A 282 -2.29 -9.09 -20.42
N PHE A 283 -2.18 -10.40 -20.37
CA PHE A 283 -0.95 -11.15 -20.56
C PHE A 283 -0.98 -11.79 -21.95
N ARG A 284 0.05 -11.56 -22.76
CA ARG A 284 0.14 -12.04 -24.14
C ARG A 284 1.38 -12.92 -24.34
N GLY A 285 1.38 -14.07 -23.63
CA GLY A 285 2.56 -14.91 -23.52
C GLY A 285 3.60 -14.27 -22.58
N ALA A 286 3.15 -13.69 -21.47
CA ALA A 286 4.05 -13.06 -20.50
C ALA A 286 4.89 -14.14 -19.80
N TRP A 287 6.20 -13.92 -19.71
CA TRP A 287 7.13 -14.80 -19.04
C TRP A 287 6.90 -14.76 -17.52
N ALA A 288 6.90 -15.91 -16.88
CA ALA A 288 6.75 -16.04 -15.43
C ALA A 288 7.40 -17.33 -14.94
N GLN A 289 7.67 -17.41 -13.64
CA GLN A 289 8.19 -18.61 -12.99
C GLN A 289 7.17 -19.17 -12.01
N LEU A 290 7.04 -20.51 -11.98
CA LEU A 290 6.14 -21.21 -11.05
C LEU A 290 6.67 -21.09 -9.61
N VAL A 291 5.81 -20.68 -8.68
CA VAL A 291 6.08 -20.65 -7.25
C VAL A 291 5.42 -21.87 -6.60
N GLY A 292 6.25 -22.78 -6.10
CA GLY A 292 5.79 -24.05 -5.54
C GLY A 292 5.39 -25.04 -6.63
N GLU A 293 4.28 -25.76 -6.46
CA GLU A 293 3.83 -26.85 -7.32
C GLU A 293 2.64 -26.45 -8.19
N GLU A 294 2.51 -27.06 -9.39
CA GLU A 294 1.32 -26.93 -10.20
C GLU A 294 0.07 -27.44 -9.47
N GLY A 295 -1.06 -26.77 -9.68
CA GLY A 295 -2.32 -27.07 -9.00
C GLY A 295 -2.41 -26.61 -7.55
N ARG A 296 -1.33 -26.05 -6.99
CA ARG A 296 -1.26 -25.54 -5.62
C ARG A 296 -1.32 -24.00 -5.53
N GLY A 297 -1.77 -23.34 -6.58
CA GLY A 297 -1.75 -21.87 -6.67
C GLY A 297 -2.51 -21.14 -5.55
N VAL A 298 -3.70 -21.63 -5.17
CA VAL A 298 -4.50 -21.02 -4.10
C VAL A 298 -3.79 -21.13 -2.74
N PRO A 299 -3.39 -22.30 -2.26
CA PRO A 299 -2.62 -22.40 -1.02
C PRO A 299 -1.37 -21.51 -1.00
N THR A 300 -0.64 -21.43 -2.11
CA THR A 300 0.58 -20.62 -2.20
C THR A 300 0.29 -19.12 -2.09
N ILE A 301 -0.65 -18.60 -2.89
CA ILE A 301 -0.94 -17.16 -2.91
C ILE A 301 -1.68 -16.69 -1.66
N ILE A 302 -2.37 -17.61 -0.94
CA ILE A 302 -3.11 -17.25 0.28
C ILE A 302 -2.17 -16.81 1.40
N GLU A 303 -0.93 -17.25 1.41
CA GLU A 303 0.09 -16.75 2.34
C GLU A 303 0.28 -15.23 2.17
N MET A 304 0.37 -14.75 0.92
CA MET A 304 0.39 -13.31 0.65
C MET A 304 -0.94 -12.63 1.03
N VAL A 305 -2.07 -13.25 0.67
CA VAL A 305 -3.40 -12.69 0.94
C VAL A 305 -3.68 -12.54 2.44
N ASN A 306 -3.24 -13.47 3.28
CA ASN A 306 -3.43 -13.38 4.73
C ASN A 306 -2.76 -12.13 5.30
N HIS A 307 -1.54 -11.82 4.88
CA HIS A 307 -0.82 -10.63 5.30
C HIS A 307 -1.45 -9.35 4.76
N THR A 308 -1.90 -9.33 3.49
CA THR A 308 -2.61 -8.17 2.95
C THR A 308 -3.96 -7.93 3.63
N ARG A 309 -4.67 -8.99 4.05
CA ARG A 309 -5.90 -8.87 4.84
C ARG A 309 -5.66 -8.29 6.22
N LEU A 310 -4.58 -8.71 6.89
CA LEU A 310 -4.16 -8.08 8.14
C LEU A 310 -3.95 -6.58 7.93
N ASP A 311 -3.22 -6.19 6.90
CA ASP A 311 -3.00 -4.77 6.59
C ASP A 311 -4.30 -4.01 6.26
N CYS A 312 -5.31 -4.67 5.69
CA CYS A 312 -6.64 -4.06 5.52
C CYS A 312 -7.31 -3.80 6.88
N VAL A 313 -7.16 -4.70 7.86
CA VAL A 313 -7.66 -4.48 9.24
C VAL A 313 -6.93 -3.31 9.88
N LEU A 314 -5.58 -3.28 9.81
CA LEU A 314 -4.78 -2.16 10.30
C LEU A 314 -5.18 -0.84 9.65
N GLY A 315 -5.39 -0.84 8.33
CA GLY A 315 -5.83 0.34 7.57
C GLY A 315 -7.23 0.82 7.98
N ALA A 316 -8.15 -0.09 8.29
CA ALA A 316 -9.48 0.25 8.80
C ALA A 316 -9.39 0.90 10.19
N ALA A 317 -8.63 0.32 11.13
CA ALA A 317 -8.38 0.89 12.45
C ALA A 317 -7.69 2.27 12.35
N THR A 318 -6.72 2.42 11.44
CA THR A 318 -6.09 3.71 11.12
C THR A 318 -7.13 4.75 10.69
N GLY A 319 -8.03 4.40 9.78
CA GLY A 319 -9.10 5.30 9.32
C GLY A 319 -10.04 5.74 10.45
N MET A 320 -10.40 4.81 11.36
CA MET A 320 -11.18 5.14 12.56
C MET A 320 -10.43 6.12 13.46
N ARG A 321 -9.14 5.88 13.70
CA ARG A 321 -8.30 6.77 14.54
C ARG A 321 -8.18 8.17 13.94
N VAL A 322 -7.94 8.28 12.63
CA VAL A 322 -7.91 9.58 11.93
C VAL A 322 -9.24 10.30 12.09
N GLY A 323 -10.36 9.60 11.88
CA GLY A 323 -11.70 10.18 12.01
C GLY A 323 -11.94 10.73 13.41
N VAL A 324 -11.60 9.97 14.46
CA VAL A 324 -11.74 10.41 15.86
C VAL A 324 -10.83 11.57 16.19
N ALA A 325 -9.55 11.54 15.78
CA ALA A 325 -8.61 12.62 16.04
C ALA A 325 -9.06 13.94 15.41
N GLN A 326 -9.52 13.90 14.15
CA GLN A 326 -10.05 15.06 13.44
C GLN A 326 -11.35 15.57 14.07
N ALA A 327 -12.26 14.68 14.49
CA ALA A 327 -13.49 15.05 15.17
C ALA A 327 -13.23 15.76 16.50
N ILE A 328 -12.31 15.22 17.31
CA ILE A 328 -11.93 15.85 18.59
C ILE A 328 -11.29 17.22 18.34
N ASN A 329 -10.35 17.33 17.41
CA ASN A 329 -9.71 18.58 17.05
C ASN A 329 -10.75 19.62 16.60
N HIS A 330 -11.67 19.23 15.72
CA HIS A 330 -12.74 20.11 15.26
C HIS A 330 -13.64 20.59 16.40
N CYS A 331 -14.08 19.68 17.26
CA CYS A 331 -14.96 19.99 18.39
C CYS A 331 -14.27 20.85 19.46
N SER A 332 -12.95 20.76 19.57
CA SER A 332 -12.15 21.56 20.51
C SER A 332 -11.90 22.98 20.04
N GLY A 333 -12.00 23.25 18.72
CA GLY A 333 -11.76 24.58 18.14
C GLY A 333 -13.02 25.30 17.66
N ARG A 334 -14.19 24.66 17.67
CA ARG A 334 -15.44 25.21 17.15
C ARG A 334 -16.48 25.37 18.25
N ALA A 335 -17.14 26.51 18.31
CA ALA A 335 -18.19 26.82 19.29
C ALA A 335 -19.59 26.92 18.65
N THR A 336 -20.63 26.58 19.41
CA THR A 336 -22.05 26.74 19.07
C THR A 336 -22.84 27.05 20.32
N PHE A 337 -23.78 27.96 20.26
CA PHE A 337 -24.58 28.39 21.41
C PHE A 337 -23.73 28.85 22.61
N GLY A 338 -22.62 29.54 22.34
CA GLY A 338 -21.73 30.12 23.34
C GLY A 338 -20.81 29.14 24.07
N LYS A 339 -20.71 27.84 23.62
CA LYS A 339 -19.82 26.83 24.16
C LYS A 339 -19.07 26.10 23.05
N LEU A 340 -17.88 25.60 23.34
CA LEU A 340 -17.19 24.67 22.43
C LEU A 340 -18.02 23.42 22.21
N LEU A 341 -17.91 22.82 21.02
CA LEU A 341 -18.62 21.59 20.72
C LEU A 341 -18.22 20.45 21.67
N VAL A 342 -16.94 20.38 22.05
CA VAL A 342 -16.42 19.38 23.01
C VAL A 342 -17.06 19.49 24.41
N ASP A 343 -17.58 20.68 24.77
CA ASP A 343 -18.24 20.93 26.05
C ASP A 343 -19.78 20.71 26.01
N GLN A 344 -20.31 20.36 24.85
CA GLN A 344 -21.73 20.03 24.69
C GLN A 344 -21.99 18.58 25.11
N PRO A 345 -22.91 18.30 26.05
CA PRO A 345 -23.12 16.94 26.59
C PRO A 345 -23.42 15.88 25.50
N LEU A 346 -24.23 16.24 24.50
CA LEU A 346 -24.54 15.33 23.40
C LEU A 346 -23.29 15.01 22.57
N MET A 347 -22.44 16.00 22.30
CA MET A 347 -21.19 15.80 21.55
C MET A 347 -20.18 14.96 22.35
N GLN A 348 -20.12 15.12 23.67
CA GLN A 348 -19.28 14.30 24.53
C GLN A 348 -19.65 12.81 24.42
N ASN A 349 -20.94 12.49 24.41
CA ASN A 349 -21.39 11.11 24.22
C ASN A 349 -20.97 10.56 22.84
N VAL A 350 -21.19 11.33 21.77
CA VAL A 350 -20.79 10.92 20.41
C VAL A 350 -19.29 10.69 20.30
N LEU A 351 -18.47 11.61 20.82
CA LEU A 351 -17.01 11.48 20.78
C LEU A 351 -16.52 10.31 21.64
N ALA A 352 -17.18 10.04 22.78
CA ALA A 352 -16.85 8.90 23.66
C ALA A 352 -17.14 7.56 22.93
N ASP A 353 -18.29 7.42 22.28
CA ASP A 353 -18.63 6.21 21.52
C ASP A 353 -17.64 5.98 20.38
N LEU A 354 -17.31 7.02 19.61
CA LEU A 354 -16.34 6.93 18.53
C LEU A 354 -14.93 6.56 19.03
N ALA A 355 -14.52 7.12 20.19
CA ALA A 355 -13.22 6.82 20.78
C ALA A 355 -13.12 5.36 21.24
N ILE A 356 -14.17 4.84 21.92
CA ILE A 356 -14.21 3.46 22.38
C ILE A 356 -14.12 2.47 21.22
N GLU A 357 -14.87 2.69 20.14
CA GLU A 357 -14.81 1.85 18.94
C GLU A 357 -13.43 1.89 18.25
N SER A 358 -12.83 3.08 18.15
CA SER A 358 -11.49 3.24 17.59
C SER A 358 -10.42 2.55 18.43
N GLU A 359 -10.48 2.69 19.76
CA GLU A 359 -9.54 2.05 20.69
C GLU A 359 -9.69 0.52 20.64
N ALA A 360 -10.92 0.00 20.63
CA ALA A 360 -11.19 -1.42 20.48
C ALA A 360 -10.61 -1.98 19.17
N ALA A 361 -10.78 -1.27 18.04
CA ALA A 361 -10.21 -1.66 16.75
C ALA A 361 -8.68 -1.63 16.75
N THR A 362 -8.07 -0.72 17.50
CA THR A 362 -6.60 -0.60 17.58
C THR A 362 -5.96 -1.77 18.34
N ILE A 363 -6.63 -2.30 19.38
CA ILE A 363 -6.07 -3.37 20.23
C ILE A 363 -6.46 -4.79 19.82
N SER A 364 -7.38 -4.94 18.84
CA SER A 364 -7.85 -6.23 18.34
C SER A 364 -6.95 -6.80 17.26
#